data_629b58e1cc5decee5842dd5cc3d3fa13
#
_entry.id   629b58e1cc5decee5842dd5cc3d3fa13
#
_cell.length_a   1.000
_cell.length_b   1.000
_cell.length_c   1.000
_cell.angle_alpha   90.00
_cell.angle_beta   90.00
_cell.angle_gamma   90.00
#
_symmetry.space_group_name_H-M   'P 1'
#
loop_
_entity.id
_entity.type
_entity.pdbx_description
1 polymer ?
#
loop_
_entity_poly.entity_id
_entity_poly.type
_entity_poly.pdbx_seq_one_letter_code
_entity_poly.pdbx_strand_id
1 'polypeptide(L)'
;MQGRKDFRLRLRAGVLTLELVPSLGGAVSAFRLETRAGPFDLFRSLKVPEGAREDALHAGCFPMVPFANCIRDNRFGFEGRRYAVSPNMAGSRLNFHGSGWQSAWQVAARALDRVELRLGDGRVDGVYRYEAVQLFELDPRALTLTTTLRNRGERAMPFSFGQHPWFPRHGGMLVRFRAGAVLGTDAEGGALSREPIAQDADYSVFRSVPAGYRNQCYAGWTGEAEIAWPANRIGLAITADPVFGHLMLHAPA
;
A
#
# COMPACT_ATOMS: atom_id res chain seq x y z
N MET A 1 27.61 -4.29 -16.84
CA MET A 1 26.82 -5.19 -15.95
C MET A 1 25.41 -5.17 -16.48
N GLN A 2 24.98 -6.22 -17.19
CA GLN A 2 23.60 -6.36 -17.67
C GLN A 2 22.68 -6.47 -16.46
N GLY A 3 21.73 -5.53 -16.31
CA GLY A 3 20.74 -5.55 -15.26
C GLY A 3 19.94 -6.86 -15.32
N ARG A 4 20.00 -7.65 -14.25
CA ARG A 4 19.11 -8.79 -14.05
C ARG A 4 17.69 -8.24 -14.17
N LYS A 5 16.94 -8.62 -15.20
CA LYS A 5 15.49 -8.40 -15.24
C LYS A 5 14.91 -9.07 -14.01
N ASP A 6 14.33 -8.30 -13.11
CA ASP A 6 13.71 -8.84 -11.92
C ASP A 6 12.64 -9.85 -12.33
N PHE A 7 12.68 -11.01 -11.68
CA PHE A 7 11.74 -12.10 -11.94
C PHE A 7 10.33 -11.66 -11.56
N ARG A 8 9.44 -11.59 -12.56
CA ARG A 8 8.04 -11.26 -12.35
C ARG A 8 7.20 -12.51 -12.29
N LEU A 9 6.38 -12.60 -11.25
CA LEU A 9 5.35 -13.62 -11.11
C LEU A 9 4.06 -13.09 -11.74
N ARG A 10 3.35 -13.97 -12.45
CA ARG A 10 2.04 -13.66 -12.99
C ARG A 10 1.01 -14.67 -12.51
N LEU A 11 -0.11 -14.18 -12.00
CA LEU A 11 -1.33 -14.90 -11.69
C LEU A 11 -2.41 -14.54 -12.70
N ARG A 12 -3.31 -15.49 -12.96
CA ARG A 12 -4.47 -15.29 -13.83
C ARG A 12 -5.69 -16.01 -13.29
N ALA A 13 -6.83 -15.32 -13.28
CA ALA A 13 -8.12 -15.91 -12.99
C ALA A 13 -9.22 -15.20 -13.81
N GLY A 14 -9.87 -15.91 -14.70
CA GLY A 14 -10.85 -15.33 -15.62
C GLY A 14 -10.25 -14.18 -16.43
N VAL A 15 -10.82 -13.00 -16.26
CA VAL A 15 -10.40 -11.76 -16.93
C VAL A 15 -9.42 -10.91 -16.10
N LEU A 16 -9.01 -11.39 -14.93
CA LEU A 16 -8.08 -10.69 -14.07
C LEU A 16 -6.65 -11.21 -14.23
N THR A 17 -5.69 -10.31 -14.23
CA THR A 17 -4.25 -10.61 -14.24
C THR A 17 -3.55 -9.80 -13.17
N LEU A 18 -2.66 -10.44 -12.41
CA LEU A 18 -1.83 -9.84 -11.38
C LEU A 18 -0.36 -10.14 -11.66
N GLU A 19 0.50 -9.13 -11.59
CA GLU A 19 1.94 -9.28 -11.71
C GLU A 19 2.62 -8.81 -10.42
N LEU A 20 3.55 -9.63 -9.90
CA LEU A 20 4.29 -9.38 -8.66
C LEU A 20 5.79 -9.35 -8.94
N VAL A 21 6.51 -8.54 -8.17
CA VAL A 21 7.99 -8.47 -8.18
C VAL A 21 8.49 -8.74 -6.77
N PRO A 22 8.77 -10.02 -6.42
CA PRO A 22 9.21 -10.37 -5.06
C PRO A 22 10.48 -9.66 -4.60
N SER A 23 11.45 -9.49 -5.51
CA SER A 23 12.71 -8.77 -5.24
C SER A 23 12.54 -7.29 -4.95
N LEU A 24 11.42 -6.71 -5.34
CA LEU A 24 11.09 -5.29 -5.21
C LEU A 24 10.02 -5.09 -4.12
N GLY A 25 10.34 -5.36 -2.88
CA GLY A 25 9.42 -5.16 -1.76
C GLY A 25 8.20 -6.08 -1.75
N GLY A 26 8.19 -7.18 -2.52
CA GLY A 26 7.00 -8.01 -2.71
C GLY A 26 5.85 -7.24 -3.39
N ALA A 27 6.17 -6.26 -4.21
CA ALA A 27 5.22 -5.31 -4.77
C ALA A 27 4.39 -5.90 -5.91
N VAL A 28 3.19 -5.37 -6.09
CA VAL A 28 2.34 -5.57 -7.28
C VAL A 28 2.81 -4.63 -8.37
N SER A 29 3.35 -5.16 -9.45
CA SER A 29 3.78 -4.36 -10.61
C SER A 29 2.64 -4.05 -11.58
N ALA A 30 1.58 -4.86 -11.58
CA ALA A 30 0.36 -4.60 -12.35
C ALA A 30 -0.82 -5.41 -11.80
N PHE A 31 -2.01 -4.83 -11.81
CA PHE A 31 -3.28 -5.52 -11.62
C PHE A 31 -4.25 -5.01 -12.67
N ARG A 32 -4.72 -5.91 -13.54
CA ARG A 32 -5.47 -5.55 -14.72
C ARG A 32 -6.73 -6.36 -14.91
N LEU A 33 -7.71 -5.71 -15.52
CA LEU A 33 -8.91 -6.32 -16.07
C LEU A 33 -8.76 -6.42 -17.61
N GLU A 34 -8.83 -7.61 -18.16
CA GLU A 34 -8.88 -7.82 -19.61
C GLU A 34 -10.27 -7.44 -20.13
N THR A 35 -10.33 -6.45 -21.00
CA THR A 35 -11.58 -5.99 -21.63
C THR A 35 -11.55 -6.23 -23.15
N ARG A 36 -12.69 -6.06 -23.82
CA ARG A 36 -12.75 -6.13 -25.29
C ARG A 36 -11.92 -5.03 -25.98
N ALA A 37 -11.69 -3.91 -25.29
CA ALA A 37 -10.88 -2.79 -25.78
C ALA A 37 -9.38 -2.94 -25.43
N GLY A 38 -8.99 -4.04 -24.78
CA GLY A 38 -7.64 -4.29 -24.28
C GLY A 38 -7.58 -4.25 -22.74
N PRO A 39 -6.37 -4.44 -22.17
CA PRO A 39 -6.18 -4.47 -20.74
C PRO A 39 -6.44 -3.10 -20.10
N PHE A 40 -7.20 -3.10 -19.00
CA PHE A 40 -7.47 -1.92 -18.18
C PHE A 40 -6.72 -2.04 -16.86
N ASP A 41 -5.87 -1.07 -16.55
CA ASP A 41 -5.13 -1.04 -15.30
C ASP A 41 -6.07 -0.70 -14.14
N LEU A 42 -6.29 -1.66 -13.22
CA LEU A 42 -6.99 -1.47 -11.94
C LEU A 42 -6.06 -0.85 -10.90
N PHE A 43 -4.80 -1.31 -10.83
CA PHE A 43 -3.73 -0.63 -10.13
C PHE A 43 -2.77 -0.01 -11.14
N ARG A 44 -2.07 1.05 -10.74
CA ARG A 44 -1.02 1.66 -11.54
C ARG A 44 0.01 0.60 -11.96
N SER A 45 0.26 0.46 -13.26
CA SER A 45 1.32 -0.42 -13.75
C SER A 45 2.68 0.21 -13.50
N LEU A 46 3.63 -0.59 -13.00
CA LEU A 46 5.02 -0.18 -12.82
C LEU A 46 5.65 0.13 -14.20
N LYS A 47 5.94 1.39 -14.41
CA LYS A 47 6.67 1.87 -15.59
C LYS A 47 8.02 2.38 -15.15
N VAL A 48 9.08 1.85 -15.74
CA VAL A 48 10.46 2.24 -15.44
C VAL A 48 10.99 3.00 -16.65
N PRO A 49 11.38 4.27 -16.50
CA PRO A 49 12.06 4.99 -17.55
C PRO A 49 13.32 4.25 -17.98
N GLU A 50 13.70 4.40 -19.25
CA GLU A 50 14.92 3.79 -19.77
C GLU A 50 16.13 4.24 -18.95
N GLY A 51 16.98 3.29 -18.53
CA GLY A 51 18.15 3.56 -17.69
C GLY A 51 17.87 3.78 -16.19
N ALA A 52 16.62 3.88 -15.75
CA ALA A 52 16.29 3.99 -14.34
C ALA A 52 16.20 2.61 -13.67
N ARG A 53 16.38 2.59 -12.33
CA ARG A 53 16.12 1.40 -11.52
C ARG A 53 14.64 1.28 -11.18
N GLU A 54 14.14 0.05 -11.09
CA GLU A 54 12.82 -0.21 -10.54
C GLU A 54 12.77 0.24 -9.06
N ASP A 55 11.65 0.86 -8.67
CA ASP A 55 11.39 1.31 -7.31
C ASP A 55 9.96 0.91 -6.91
N ALA A 56 9.82 0.29 -5.74
CA ALA A 56 8.53 -0.14 -5.22
C ALA A 56 7.54 1.04 -5.05
N LEU A 57 8.02 2.26 -4.80
CA LEU A 57 7.18 3.46 -4.74
C LEU A 57 6.45 3.76 -6.06
N HIS A 58 6.96 3.27 -7.19
CA HIS A 58 6.32 3.41 -8.50
C HIS A 58 5.44 2.20 -8.87
N ALA A 59 5.44 1.15 -8.05
CA ALA A 59 4.59 -0.02 -8.26
C ALA A 59 3.10 0.27 -8.04
N GLY A 60 2.25 -0.67 -8.41
CA GLY A 60 0.81 -0.59 -8.25
C GLY A 60 0.33 -0.78 -6.82
N CYS A 61 1.05 -1.57 -6.02
CA CYS A 61 0.81 -1.73 -4.59
C CYS A 61 2.08 -2.27 -3.93
N PHE A 62 2.33 -1.87 -2.68
CA PHE A 62 3.42 -2.43 -1.87
C PHE A 62 3.01 -2.48 -0.39
N PRO A 63 3.62 -3.41 0.41
CA PRO A 63 3.33 -3.53 1.83
C PRO A 63 4.00 -2.43 2.64
N MET A 64 3.29 -1.90 3.61
CA MET A 64 3.82 -1.01 4.64
C MET A 64 4.00 -1.82 5.92
N VAL A 65 5.19 -2.36 6.15
CA VAL A 65 5.53 -3.19 7.31
C VAL A 65 6.93 -2.86 7.81
N PRO A 66 7.18 -2.83 9.11
CA PRO A 66 6.34 -3.20 10.26
C PRO A 66 5.43 -2.07 10.75
N PHE A 67 5.42 -0.91 10.09
CA PHE A 67 4.50 0.17 10.36
C PHE A 67 4.06 0.88 9.08
N ALA A 68 2.84 1.42 9.10
CA ALA A 68 2.29 2.24 8.03
C ALA A 68 2.61 3.72 8.27
N ASN A 69 2.73 4.50 7.19
CA ASN A 69 3.11 5.91 7.22
C ASN A 69 4.51 6.13 7.87
N CYS A 70 4.73 7.22 8.58
CA CYS A 70 5.99 7.53 9.26
C CYS A 70 5.82 7.59 10.78
N ILE A 71 6.92 7.41 11.49
CA ILE A 71 7.02 7.66 12.93
C ILE A 71 7.45 9.12 13.09
N ARG A 72 6.65 9.91 13.81
CA ARG A 72 6.93 11.32 14.09
C ARG A 72 8.32 11.46 14.71
N ASP A 73 9.13 12.37 14.19
CA ASP A 73 10.52 12.61 14.62
C ASP A 73 11.40 11.35 14.64
N ASN A 74 10.97 10.29 13.95
CA ASN A 74 11.58 8.96 14.01
C ASN A 74 11.70 8.39 15.42
N ARG A 75 10.88 8.83 16.37
CA ARG A 75 10.96 8.45 17.77
C ARG A 75 9.59 8.11 18.35
N PHE A 76 9.55 7.13 19.23
CA PHE A 76 8.34 6.79 19.97
C PHE A 76 8.66 6.22 21.34
N GLY A 77 7.69 6.27 22.23
CA GLY A 77 7.74 5.63 23.54
C GLY A 77 6.85 4.40 23.56
N PHE A 78 7.33 3.30 24.14
CA PHE A 78 6.54 2.09 24.35
C PHE A 78 7.05 1.34 25.58
N GLU A 79 6.14 0.92 26.46
CA GLU A 79 6.45 0.21 27.72
C GLU A 79 7.58 0.86 28.53
N GLY A 80 7.49 2.18 28.74
CA GLY A 80 8.46 2.96 29.52
C GLY A 80 9.83 3.18 28.88
N ARG A 81 10.01 2.75 27.62
CA ARG A 81 11.26 2.91 26.87
C ARG A 81 11.09 3.86 25.71
N ARG A 82 12.18 4.49 25.29
CA ARG A 82 12.25 5.33 24.10
C ARG A 82 13.00 4.60 22.99
N TYR A 83 12.45 4.65 21.79
CA TYR A 83 13.00 4.03 20.60
C TYR A 83 13.20 5.09 19.51
N ALA A 84 14.19 4.89 18.66
CA ALA A 84 14.45 5.74 17.51
C ALA A 84 14.76 4.88 16.28
N VAL A 85 14.29 5.31 15.13
CA VAL A 85 14.57 4.70 13.82
C VAL A 85 15.26 5.72 12.92
N SER A 86 16.01 5.24 11.95
CA SER A 86 16.71 6.10 11.00
C SER A 86 15.83 6.36 9.76
N PRO A 87 15.98 7.50 9.07
CA PRO A 87 15.38 7.71 7.76
C PRO A 87 15.73 6.57 6.80
N ASN A 88 14.80 6.19 5.93
CA ASN A 88 14.98 5.06 5.00
C ASN A 88 14.89 5.43 3.52
N MET A 89 14.81 6.72 3.20
CA MET A 89 14.79 7.22 1.82
C MET A 89 15.78 8.37 1.65
N ALA A 90 16.45 8.42 0.50
CA ALA A 90 17.30 9.55 0.16
C ALA A 90 16.49 10.87 0.14
N GLY A 91 17.03 11.90 0.77
CA GLY A 91 16.36 13.20 0.85
C GLY A 91 15.20 13.28 1.86
N SER A 92 14.81 12.17 2.47
CA SER A 92 13.81 12.17 3.54
C SER A 92 14.45 12.33 4.92
N ARG A 93 13.79 13.06 5.80
CA ARG A 93 14.14 13.15 7.22
C ARG A 93 13.46 12.06 8.06
N LEU A 94 12.47 11.36 7.51
CA LEU A 94 11.66 10.37 8.21
C LEU A 94 11.85 8.97 7.63
N ASN A 95 11.55 7.96 8.46
CA ASN A 95 11.40 6.59 8.01
C ASN A 95 9.95 6.38 7.59
N PHE A 96 9.74 6.06 6.32
CA PHE A 96 8.42 5.78 5.77
C PHE A 96 8.21 4.28 5.60
N HIS A 97 7.08 3.78 6.11
CA HIS A 97 6.54 2.44 5.88
C HIS A 97 7.44 1.29 6.34
N GLY A 98 8.44 1.59 7.17
CA GLY A 98 9.42 0.61 7.61
C GLY A 98 10.29 0.07 6.49
N SER A 99 10.68 -1.21 6.57
CA SER A 99 11.66 -1.81 5.66
C SER A 99 11.07 -2.80 4.66
N GLY A 100 9.83 -3.24 4.83
CA GLY A 100 9.27 -4.33 4.03
C GLY A 100 9.19 -4.03 2.54
N TRP A 101 8.80 -2.83 2.16
CA TRP A 101 8.71 -2.38 0.77
C TRP A 101 10.08 -2.23 0.07
N GLN A 102 11.16 -2.16 0.84
CA GLN A 102 12.54 -2.05 0.35
C GLN A 102 13.28 -3.39 0.37
N SER A 103 12.66 -4.42 0.94
CA SER A 103 13.28 -5.73 1.12
C SER A 103 12.94 -6.67 -0.03
N ALA A 104 13.83 -7.62 -0.32
CA ALA A 104 13.53 -8.72 -1.21
C ALA A 104 12.73 -9.81 -0.45
N TRP A 105 11.59 -10.20 -1.01
CA TRP A 105 10.75 -11.26 -0.48
C TRP A 105 10.99 -12.57 -1.23
N GLN A 106 10.91 -13.66 -0.53
CA GLN A 106 11.04 -15.01 -1.10
C GLN A 106 9.68 -15.56 -1.48
N VAL A 107 9.63 -16.30 -2.59
CA VAL A 107 8.43 -17.07 -2.97
C VAL A 107 8.40 -18.33 -2.11
N ALA A 108 7.47 -18.41 -1.15
CA ALA A 108 7.31 -19.54 -0.27
C ALA A 108 6.41 -20.64 -0.88
N ALA A 109 5.37 -20.22 -1.61
CA ALA A 109 4.48 -21.12 -2.35
C ALA A 109 3.92 -20.44 -3.58
N ARG A 110 3.58 -21.21 -4.61
CA ARG A 110 2.99 -20.71 -5.86
C ARG A 110 2.05 -21.74 -6.47
N ALA A 111 0.87 -21.24 -6.91
CA ALA A 111 -0.06 -21.92 -7.80
C ALA A 111 -0.41 -20.98 -8.97
N LEU A 112 -1.37 -21.37 -9.83
CA LEU A 112 -1.78 -20.55 -10.99
C LEU A 112 -2.42 -19.22 -10.56
N ASP A 113 -3.20 -19.26 -9.49
CA ASP A 113 -4.04 -18.18 -8.96
C ASP A 113 -3.65 -17.75 -7.55
N ARG A 114 -2.56 -18.30 -6.99
CA ARG A 114 -2.13 -18.04 -5.63
C ARG A 114 -0.61 -17.95 -5.52
N VAL A 115 -0.14 -16.97 -4.75
CA VAL A 115 1.28 -16.84 -4.38
C VAL A 115 1.40 -16.43 -2.93
N GLU A 116 2.30 -17.08 -2.22
CA GLU A 116 2.75 -16.69 -0.88
C GLU A 116 4.17 -16.13 -0.98
N LEU A 117 4.34 -14.89 -0.54
CA LEU A 117 5.63 -14.21 -0.40
C LEU A 117 6.01 -14.09 1.06
N ARG A 118 7.26 -14.36 1.41
CA ARG A 118 7.77 -14.31 2.78
C ARG A 118 9.01 -13.42 2.89
N LEU A 119 8.99 -12.52 3.88
CA LEU A 119 10.14 -11.81 4.41
C LEU A 119 10.50 -12.42 5.77
N GLY A 120 11.50 -13.31 5.81
CA GLY A 120 11.81 -14.12 6.98
C GLY A 120 12.57 -13.38 8.09
N ASP A 121 13.29 -12.29 7.78
CA ASP A 121 14.08 -11.49 8.75
C ASP A 121 14.02 -10.02 8.39
N GLY A 122 12.84 -9.43 8.51
CA GLY A 122 12.64 -7.98 8.37
C GLY A 122 13.23 -7.26 9.57
N ARG A 123 13.90 -6.12 9.33
CA ARG A 123 14.53 -5.32 10.38
C ARG A 123 14.37 -3.82 10.11
N VAL A 124 14.17 -3.05 11.18
CA VAL A 124 14.31 -1.61 11.16
C VAL A 124 15.25 -1.23 12.31
N ASP A 125 16.47 -0.87 11.96
CA ASP A 125 17.55 -0.61 12.91
C ASP A 125 17.71 -1.75 13.93
N GLY A 126 17.99 -1.48 15.17
CA GLY A 126 17.92 -2.45 16.27
C GLY A 126 16.57 -2.51 16.97
N VAL A 127 15.54 -1.84 16.41
CA VAL A 127 14.24 -1.61 17.06
C VAL A 127 13.25 -2.71 16.69
N TYR A 128 13.06 -2.95 15.40
CA TYR A 128 12.14 -4.00 14.94
C TYR A 128 12.92 -5.19 14.36
N ARG A 129 12.51 -6.37 14.76
CA ARG A 129 12.84 -7.63 14.09
C ARG A 129 11.55 -8.41 13.89
N TYR A 130 11.22 -8.74 12.65
CA TYR A 130 9.92 -9.31 12.31
C TYR A 130 9.99 -10.28 11.13
N GLU A 131 8.99 -11.12 11.04
CA GLU A 131 8.66 -11.89 9.87
C GLU A 131 7.37 -11.36 9.28
N ALA A 132 7.29 -11.30 7.96
CA ALA A 132 6.07 -10.94 7.28
C ALA A 132 5.76 -11.95 6.17
N VAL A 133 4.47 -12.23 5.98
CA VAL A 133 3.94 -13.04 4.88
C VAL A 133 2.87 -12.26 4.17
N GLN A 134 2.91 -12.24 2.84
CA GLN A 134 1.85 -11.76 1.98
C GLN A 134 1.31 -12.95 1.18
N LEU A 135 0.03 -13.22 1.31
CA LEU A 135 -0.69 -14.20 0.51
C LEU A 135 -1.58 -13.47 -0.48
N PHE A 136 -1.34 -13.68 -1.76
CA PHE A 136 -2.14 -13.18 -2.88
C PHE A 136 -2.97 -14.31 -3.43
N GLU A 137 -4.28 -14.14 -3.45
CA GLU A 137 -5.25 -15.08 -3.99
C GLU A 137 -6.11 -14.35 -5.02
N LEU A 138 -6.11 -14.84 -6.26
CA LEU A 138 -6.82 -14.23 -7.37
C LEU A 138 -7.92 -15.17 -7.83
N ASP A 139 -9.17 -14.75 -7.69
CA ASP A 139 -10.31 -15.41 -8.31
C ASP A 139 -10.83 -14.61 -9.52
N PRO A 140 -11.80 -15.11 -10.31
CA PRO A 140 -12.28 -14.39 -11.50
C PRO A 140 -12.91 -13.03 -11.24
N ARG A 141 -13.16 -12.66 -9.98
CA ARG A 141 -13.85 -11.43 -9.56
C ARG A 141 -13.08 -10.58 -8.58
N ALA A 142 -12.09 -11.16 -7.86
CA ALA A 142 -11.42 -10.48 -6.77
C ALA A 142 -9.94 -10.84 -6.65
N LEU A 143 -9.19 -9.90 -6.10
CA LEU A 143 -7.87 -10.11 -5.53
C LEU A 143 -8.00 -10.02 -4.01
N THR A 144 -7.68 -11.10 -3.32
CA THR A 144 -7.54 -11.10 -1.86
C THR A 144 -6.07 -11.04 -1.50
N LEU A 145 -5.71 -10.10 -0.63
CA LEU A 145 -4.37 -9.93 -0.11
C LEU A 145 -4.40 -10.03 1.41
N THR A 146 -3.82 -11.11 1.94
CA THR A 146 -3.66 -11.33 3.37
C THR A 146 -2.23 -11.02 3.78
N THR A 147 -2.06 -10.19 4.81
CA THR A 147 -0.74 -9.86 5.38
C THR A 147 -0.68 -10.38 6.81
N THR A 148 0.34 -11.17 7.10
CA THR A 148 0.64 -11.66 8.45
C THR A 148 1.97 -11.07 8.91
N LEU A 149 1.98 -10.52 10.13
CA LEU A 149 3.18 -10.04 10.81
C LEU A 149 3.42 -10.84 12.08
N ARG A 150 4.67 -11.19 12.29
CA ARG A 150 5.11 -11.85 13.52
C ARG A 150 6.31 -11.13 14.10
N ASN A 151 6.21 -10.70 15.35
CA ASN A 151 7.35 -10.19 16.09
C ASN A 151 8.39 -11.33 16.28
N ARG A 152 9.62 -11.07 15.87
CA ARG A 152 10.79 -11.95 16.03
C ARG A 152 11.82 -11.33 16.96
N GLY A 153 11.57 -10.14 17.50
CA GLY A 153 12.34 -9.53 18.56
C GLY A 153 12.09 -10.19 19.92
N GLU A 154 12.95 -9.92 20.86
CA GLU A 154 12.87 -10.48 22.23
C GLU A 154 11.82 -9.76 23.10
N ARG A 155 11.33 -8.60 22.65
CA ARG A 155 10.41 -7.74 23.40
C ARG A 155 9.13 -7.49 22.62
N ALA A 156 8.06 -7.22 23.35
CA ALA A 156 6.85 -6.66 22.75
C ALA A 156 7.20 -5.35 22.05
N MET A 157 6.58 -5.13 20.89
CA MET A 157 6.72 -3.89 20.11
C MET A 157 5.37 -3.53 19.49
N PRO A 158 5.05 -2.24 19.34
CA PRO A 158 3.85 -1.82 18.64
C PRO A 158 4.06 -2.01 17.14
N PHE A 159 3.17 -2.76 16.50
CA PHE A 159 3.11 -2.93 15.05
C PHE A 159 1.91 -2.18 14.50
N SER A 160 2.10 -1.51 13.37
CA SER A 160 1.02 -1.09 12.50
C SER A 160 1.38 -1.47 11.07
N PHE A 161 0.42 -1.86 10.26
CA PHE A 161 0.71 -2.27 8.89
C PHE A 161 -0.42 -1.87 7.96
N GLY A 162 -0.15 -1.90 6.67
CA GLY A 162 -1.11 -1.58 5.64
C GLY A 162 -0.62 -1.97 4.26
N GLN A 163 -1.46 -1.69 3.30
CA GLN A 163 -1.16 -1.80 1.88
C GLN A 163 -1.23 -0.42 1.23
N HIS A 164 -0.37 -0.18 0.26
CA HIS A 164 -0.29 1.10 -0.44
C HIS A 164 -0.70 0.94 -1.92
N PRO A 165 -2.00 0.72 -2.20
CA PRO A 165 -2.47 0.62 -3.58
C PRO A 165 -2.46 1.99 -4.26
N TRP A 166 -2.04 2.02 -5.52
CA TRP A 166 -2.10 3.16 -6.40
C TRP A 166 -3.07 2.91 -7.53
N PHE A 167 -4.07 3.76 -7.65
CA PHE A 167 -5.10 3.67 -8.67
C PHE A 167 -4.83 4.66 -9.80
N PRO A 168 -4.92 4.22 -11.09
CA PRO A 168 -4.76 5.13 -12.21
C PRO A 168 -5.87 6.19 -12.21
N ARG A 169 -5.51 7.45 -12.39
CA ARG A 169 -6.47 8.54 -12.52
C ARG A 169 -6.95 8.66 -13.97
N HIS A 170 -7.59 7.61 -14.49
CA HIS A 170 -8.27 7.73 -15.78
C HIS A 170 -9.36 8.80 -15.70
N GLY A 171 -9.64 9.48 -16.82
CA GLY A 171 -10.58 10.61 -16.86
C GLY A 171 -11.93 10.29 -16.21
N GLY A 172 -12.40 11.18 -15.35
CA GLY A 172 -13.66 11.02 -14.65
C GLY A 172 -13.67 10.01 -13.50
N MET A 173 -12.51 9.61 -12.98
CA MET A 173 -12.44 8.73 -11.82
C MET A 173 -13.16 9.33 -10.60
N LEU A 174 -14.01 8.53 -9.98
CA LEU A 174 -14.75 8.85 -8.76
C LEU A 174 -14.36 7.89 -7.64
N VAL A 175 -14.36 8.39 -6.41
CA VAL A 175 -14.07 7.63 -5.20
C VAL A 175 -15.21 7.80 -4.21
N ARG A 176 -15.53 6.72 -3.48
CA ARG A 176 -16.49 6.73 -2.37
C ARG A 176 -15.97 5.88 -1.23
N PHE A 177 -16.02 6.40 -0.01
CA PHE A 177 -15.80 5.68 1.24
C PHE A 177 -16.39 6.45 2.41
N ARG A 178 -16.55 5.81 3.57
CA ARG A 178 -17.04 6.44 4.79
C ARG A 178 -16.00 6.35 5.90
N ALA A 179 -15.88 7.43 6.65
CA ALA A 179 -15.02 7.51 7.83
C ALA A 179 -15.67 8.41 8.88
N GLY A 180 -15.18 8.34 10.11
CA GLY A 180 -15.72 9.12 11.22
C GLY A 180 -15.07 10.49 11.40
N ALA A 181 -13.81 10.66 10.96
CA ALA A 181 -13.04 11.89 11.14
C ALA A 181 -11.87 11.95 10.16
N VAL A 182 -11.22 13.09 10.04
CA VAL A 182 -9.89 13.24 9.47
C VAL A 182 -8.87 13.45 10.59
N LEU A 183 -7.62 13.08 10.34
CA LEU A 183 -6.51 13.47 11.21
C LEU A 183 -5.89 14.75 10.66
N GLY A 184 -5.85 15.80 11.47
CA GLY A 184 -5.01 16.95 11.22
C GLY A 184 -3.53 16.51 11.17
N THR A 185 -2.72 17.20 10.39
CA THR A 185 -1.30 16.90 10.27
C THR A 185 -0.46 18.14 10.56
N ASP A 186 0.70 17.93 11.16
CA ASP A 186 1.72 18.97 11.25
C ASP A 186 2.43 19.18 9.89
N ALA A 187 3.38 20.12 9.86
CA ALA A 187 4.14 20.44 8.67
C ALA A 187 4.97 19.27 8.11
N GLU A 188 5.32 18.30 8.96
CA GLU A 188 6.05 17.09 8.61
C GLU A 188 5.13 15.91 8.25
N GLY A 189 3.80 16.08 8.31
CA GLY A 189 2.80 15.04 8.03
C GLY A 189 2.49 14.13 9.21
N GLY A 190 2.98 14.45 10.42
CA GLY A 190 2.64 13.74 11.65
C GLY A 190 1.19 13.97 12.06
N ALA A 191 0.48 12.91 12.48
CA ALA A 191 -0.91 13.03 12.92
C ALA A 191 -1.02 13.87 14.21
N LEU A 192 -2.00 14.77 14.23
CA LEU A 192 -2.35 15.62 15.36
C LEU A 192 -3.66 15.13 16.02
N SER A 193 -4.70 15.93 15.91
CA SER A 193 -6.02 15.69 16.47
C SER A 193 -6.98 15.09 15.45
N ARG A 194 -8.05 14.48 15.95
CA ARG A 194 -9.20 14.14 15.12
C ARG A 194 -10.04 15.39 14.88
N GLU A 195 -10.39 15.61 13.64
CA GLU A 195 -11.20 16.76 13.20
C GLU A 195 -12.42 16.29 12.41
N PRO A 196 -13.52 17.04 12.42
CA PRO A 196 -14.66 16.76 11.55
C PRO A 196 -14.25 16.74 10.08
N ILE A 197 -14.88 15.89 9.29
CA ILE A 197 -14.66 15.84 7.85
C ILE A 197 -15.30 17.08 7.22
N ALA A 198 -14.48 17.94 6.61
CA ALA A 198 -14.97 19.09 5.86
C ALA A 198 -15.74 18.65 4.59
N GLN A 199 -16.70 19.46 4.14
CA GLN A 199 -17.57 19.12 3.01
C GLN A 199 -16.79 18.80 1.72
N ASP A 200 -15.68 19.48 1.47
CA ASP A 200 -14.82 19.26 0.30
C ASP A 200 -13.95 18.00 0.41
N ALA A 201 -13.80 17.44 1.63
CA ALA A 201 -13.08 16.22 1.95
C ALA A 201 -14.02 15.03 2.24
N ASP A 202 -15.35 15.21 2.14
CA ASP A 202 -16.33 14.14 2.38
C ASP A 202 -16.51 13.29 1.12
N TYR A 203 -16.12 12.02 1.21
CA TYR A 203 -16.27 11.00 0.17
C TYR A 203 -17.38 9.99 0.49
N SER A 204 -18.32 10.32 1.36
CA SER A 204 -19.47 9.45 1.67
C SER A 204 -20.37 9.19 0.46
N VAL A 205 -20.29 10.02 -0.57
CA VAL A 205 -20.87 9.85 -1.91
C VAL A 205 -19.77 9.86 -2.96
N PHE A 206 -20.04 9.34 -4.15
CA PHE A 206 -19.07 9.38 -5.25
C PHE A 206 -18.64 10.80 -5.59
N ARG A 207 -17.35 11.03 -5.53
CA ARG A 207 -16.72 12.33 -5.77
C ARG A 207 -15.39 12.16 -6.49
N SER A 208 -15.07 13.10 -7.37
CA SER A 208 -13.74 13.19 -7.97
C SER A 208 -12.71 13.62 -6.93
N VAL A 209 -11.50 13.06 -7.01
CA VAL A 209 -10.36 13.58 -6.27
C VAL A 209 -9.88 14.84 -6.98
N PRO A 210 -9.88 16.01 -6.33
CA PRO A 210 -9.44 17.27 -6.95
C PRO A 210 -8.02 17.17 -7.51
N ALA A 211 -7.70 18.02 -8.48
CA ALA A 211 -6.32 18.21 -8.94
C ALA A 211 -5.45 18.81 -7.82
N GLY A 212 -4.15 18.57 -7.90
CA GLY A 212 -3.18 19.05 -6.91
C GLY A 212 -2.93 18.05 -5.79
N TYR A 213 -1.95 18.38 -4.96
CA TYR A 213 -1.50 17.52 -3.86
C TYR A 213 -2.59 17.33 -2.80
N ARG A 214 -2.84 16.09 -2.44
CA ARG A 214 -3.68 15.69 -1.31
C ARG A 214 -2.95 14.61 -0.51
N ASN A 215 -2.97 14.75 0.80
CA ASN A 215 -2.39 13.75 1.71
C ASN A 215 -3.19 13.77 3.01
N GLN A 216 -4.27 13.01 3.08
CA GLN A 216 -5.21 13.08 4.19
C GLN A 216 -5.51 11.71 4.77
N CYS A 217 -5.39 11.58 6.07
CA CYS A 217 -5.71 10.38 6.82
C CYS A 217 -7.13 10.46 7.36
N TYR A 218 -7.94 9.48 7.04
CA TYR A 218 -9.30 9.28 7.52
C TYR A 218 -9.31 8.23 8.63
N ALA A 219 -9.78 8.60 9.80
CA ALA A 219 -9.91 7.73 10.97
C ALA A 219 -11.35 7.22 11.11
N GLY A 220 -11.51 6.01 11.66
CA GLY A 220 -12.81 5.35 11.73
C GLY A 220 -13.35 5.01 10.34
N TRP A 221 -12.46 4.62 9.44
CA TRP A 221 -12.85 4.06 8.15
C TRP A 221 -13.63 2.77 8.34
N THR A 222 -14.72 2.62 7.58
CA THR A 222 -15.64 1.46 7.71
C THR A 222 -15.08 0.16 7.12
N GLY A 223 -13.89 0.18 6.51
CA GLY A 223 -13.31 -0.96 5.80
C GLY A 223 -13.82 -1.11 4.37
N GLU A 224 -14.66 -0.19 3.89
CA GLU A 224 -15.21 -0.24 2.53
C GLU A 224 -14.86 1.02 1.75
N ALA A 225 -14.46 0.84 0.49
CA ALA A 225 -14.27 1.92 -0.46
C ALA A 225 -14.62 1.46 -1.87
N GLU A 226 -14.99 2.39 -2.71
CA GLU A 226 -15.29 2.14 -4.11
C GLU A 226 -14.59 3.15 -5.01
N ILE A 227 -14.10 2.66 -6.13
CA ILE A 227 -13.55 3.47 -7.20
C ILE A 227 -14.37 3.19 -8.46
N ALA A 228 -14.78 4.23 -9.15
CA ALA A 228 -15.50 4.11 -10.41
C ALA A 228 -14.77 4.87 -11.52
N TRP A 229 -14.76 4.28 -12.70
CA TRP A 229 -14.33 4.89 -13.96
C TRP A 229 -15.52 4.89 -14.93
N PRO A 230 -16.45 5.86 -14.83
CA PRO A 230 -17.71 5.85 -15.57
C PRO A 230 -17.54 5.79 -17.08
N ALA A 231 -16.55 6.50 -17.63
CA ALA A 231 -16.25 6.48 -19.07
C ALA A 231 -15.86 5.08 -19.59
N ASN A 232 -15.30 4.24 -18.71
CA ASN A 232 -14.92 2.87 -19.03
C ASN A 232 -15.99 1.84 -18.61
N ARG A 233 -17.02 2.27 -17.87
CA ARG A 233 -18.05 1.41 -17.27
C ARG A 233 -17.44 0.33 -16.36
N ILE A 234 -16.39 0.71 -15.61
CA ILE A 234 -15.66 -0.16 -14.69
C ILE A 234 -15.79 0.42 -13.28
N GLY A 235 -16.01 -0.46 -12.31
CA GLY A 235 -15.97 -0.18 -10.89
C GLY A 235 -15.09 -1.18 -10.16
N LEU A 236 -14.47 -0.74 -9.07
CA LEU A 236 -13.67 -1.55 -8.15
C LEU A 236 -14.19 -1.32 -6.73
N ALA A 237 -14.64 -2.39 -6.07
CA ALA A 237 -14.94 -2.37 -4.65
C ALA A 237 -13.73 -2.85 -3.85
N ILE A 238 -13.48 -2.21 -2.73
CA ILE A 238 -12.42 -2.54 -1.78
C ILE A 238 -13.09 -2.87 -0.46
N THR A 239 -12.76 -4.02 0.11
CA THR A 239 -13.15 -4.40 1.47
C THR A 239 -11.89 -4.70 2.27
N ALA A 240 -11.86 -4.35 3.53
CA ALA A 240 -10.72 -4.58 4.42
C ALA A 240 -11.21 -5.11 5.77
N ASP A 241 -10.34 -5.90 6.41
CA ASP A 241 -10.56 -6.36 7.78
C ASP A 241 -10.72 -5.16 8.73
N PRO A 242 -11.60 -5.23 9.76
CA PRO A 242 -11.81 -4.15 10.72
C PRO A 242 -10.56 -3.65 11.45
N VAL A 243 -9.47 -4.41 11.45
CA VAL A 243 -8.17 -3.95 11.98
C VAL A 243 -7.64 -2.71 11.22
N PHE A 244 -8.05 -2.52 9.95
CA PHE A 244 -7.72 -1.36 9.14
C PHE A 244 -8.69 -0.20 9.42
N GLY A 245 -8.56 0.41 10.59
CA GLY A 245 -9.41 1.53 11.01
C GLY A 245 -9.09 2.89 10.38
N HIS A 246 -8.11 2.95 9.47
CA HIS A 246 -7.67 4.18 8.81
C HIS A 246 -7.53 4.00 7.30
N LEU A 247 -7.89 5.04 6.56
CA LEU A 247 -7.68 5.14 5.11
C LEU A 247 -6.88 6.42 4.82
N MET A 248 -5.77 6.29 4.10
CA MET A 248 -5.00 7.42 3.62
C MET A 248 -5.38 7.71 2.15
N LEU A 249 -5.90 8.90 1.90
CA LEU A 249 -6.08 9.41 0.54
C LEU A 249 -4.86 10.26 0.17
N HIS A 250 -4.01 9.69 -0.68
CA HIS A 250 -2.83 10.38 -1.20
C HIS A 250 -2.97 10.58 -2.71
N ALA A 251 -2.87 11.83 -3.16
CA ALA A 251 -2.80 12.20 -4.56
C ALA A 251 -1.62 13.17 -4.76
N PRO A 252 -0.59 12.78 -5.51
CA PRO A 252 0.51 13.67 -5.83
C PRO A 252 0.03 14.81 -6.74
N ALA A 253 0.80 15.90 -6.80
CA ALA A 253 0.53 17.05 -7.65
C ALA A 253 0.57 16.71 -9.14
#